data_9c54a8e82fd3a4e94203fef7b2110a3a
#
_entry.id   9c54a8e82fd3a4e94203fef7b2110a3a
#
_cell.length_a   1.000
_cell.length_b   1.000
_cell.length_c   1.000
_cell.angle_alpha   90.00
_cell.angle_beta   90.00
_cell.angle_gamma   90.00
#
_symmetry.space_group_name_H-M   'P 1'
#
loop_
_entity.id
_entity.type
_entity.pdbx_description
1 polymer ?
#
loop_
_entity_poly.entity_id
_entity_poly.type
_entity_poly.pdbx_seq_one_letter_code
_entity_poly.pdbx_strand_id
1 'polypeptide(L)'
;IGIGRIELPTALSFADSGFVTIGIDINTKLVEMINSNEYPLKDEPGFDKIFDNVVKNGKLSATSNISNALPKCDVILLSLPTPMNKENIPDYTALLTVGKSLNSLLSNGQIVIVESTVEPGFIETELLDCIEGQDKSLKSGIDFHLAVCPETANPGEIMKDFQKLPRLVGAIEEKISPIVSALYTHVFNVELIPMPNCKTANAVKLTTNVFRDINIAFINELALLFEKLGIDTHTVIEAAKRKYNFQAHFPGPGVGGPCLPVNSYQYLNSSKKINESFLKIVQEAR
;
A
#
# COMPACT_ATOMS: atom_id res chain seq x y z
N ILE A 1 -6.13 8.14 6.40
CA ILE A 1 -5.40 8.08 7.69
C ILE A 1 -3.98 7.64 7.41
N GLY A 2 -2.97 8.41 7.95
CA GLY A 2 -1.56 8.29 7.62
C GLY A 2 -1.27 9.06 6.32
N ILE A 3 -1.02 10.36 6.39
CA ILE A 3 -0.76 11.20 5.21
C ILE A 3 0.74 11.37 4.97
N GLY A 4 1.45 10.24 4.88
CA GLY A 4 2.87 10.16 4.61
C GLY A 4 3.25 10.49 3.15
N ARG A 5 4.40 9.95 2.72
CA ARG A 5 5.02 10.30 1.44
C ARG A 5 4.19 9.92 0.21
N ILE A 6 3.49 8.79 0.24
CA ILE A 6 2.65 8.31 -0.86
C ILE A 6 1.19 8.75 -0.67
N GLU A 7 0.77 8.76 0.57
CA GLU A 7 -0.63 8.98 0.94
C GLU A 7 -1.05 10.44 0.83
N LEU A 8 -0.14 11.40 1.04
CA LEU A 8 -0.45 12.80 0.76
C LEU A 8 -0.74 13.04 -0.73
N PRO A 9 0.06 12.55 -1.69
CA PRO A 9 -0.31 12.51 -3.11
C PRO A 9 -1.68 11.87 -3.40
N THR A 10 -2.02 10.75 -2.74
CA THR A 10 -3.35 10.15 -2.85
C THR A 10 -4.44 11.11 -2.38
N ALA A 11 -4.29 11.70 -1.20
CA ALA A 11 -5.24 12.68 -0.67
C ALA A 11 -5.39 13.91 -1.57
N LEU A 12 -4.29 14.37 -2.18
CA LEU A 12 -4.29 15.45 -3.16
C LEU A 12 -5.07 15.09 -4.42
N SER A 13 -4.90 13.86 -4.92
CA SER A 13 -5.61 13.36 -6.10
C SER A 13 -7.13 13.30 -5.84
N PHE A 14 -7.54 12.83 -4.68
CA PHE A 14 -8.95 12.86 -4.28
C PHE A 14 -9.50 14.27 -4.19
N ALA A 15 -8.78 15.19 -3.55
CA ALA A 15 -9.20 16.58 -3.41
C ALA A 15 -9.30 17.31 -4.75
N ASP A 16 -8.34 17.07 -5.66
CA ASP A 16 -8.32 17.65 -7.01
C ASP A 16 -9.47 17.11 -7.89
N SER A 17 -9.86 15.86 -7.67
CA SER A 17 -11.04 15.25 -8.31
C SER A 17 -12.39 15.73 -7.76
N GLY A 18 -12.37 16.68 -6.81
CA GLY A 18 -13.57 17.33 -6.29
C GLY A 18 -14.07 16.86 -4.92
N PHE A 19 -13.49 15.81 -4.34
CA PHE A 19 -13.85 15.34 -3.02
C PHE A 19 -13.37 16.30 -1.92
N VAL A 20 -14.15 16.43 -0.85
CA VAL A 20 -13.68 17.07 0.39
C VAL A 20 -12.86 16.02 1.15
N THR A 21 -11.58 16.30 1.28
CA THR A 21 -10.60 15.34 1.82
C THR A 21 -10.04 15.84 3.14
N ILE A 22 -9.99 14.96 4.15
CA ILE A 22 -9.41 15.24 5.47
C ILE A 22 -8.27 14.29 5.70
N GLY A 23 -7.04 14.81 5.69
CA GLY A 23 -5.86 14.05 6.08
C GLY A 23 -5.76 13.89 7.60
N ILE A 24 -5.56 12.66 8.07
CA ILE A 24 -5.38 12.39 9.51
C ILE A 24 -3.99 11.82 9.73
N ASP A 25 -3.20 12.48 10.58
CA ASP A 25 -1.85 12.03 10.94
C ASP A 25 -1.50 12.40 12.39
N ILE A 26 -0.72 11.54 13.03
CA ILE A 26 -0.19 11.79 14.39
C ILE A 26 0.92 12.84 14.41
N ASN A 27 1.54 13.11 13.26
CA ASN A 27 2.58 14.11 13.10
C ASN A 27 1.97 15.52 13.03
N THR A 28 1.88 16.19 14.17
CA THR A 28 1.29 17.55 14.26
C THR A 28 1.99 18.57 13.41
N LYS A 29 3.32 18.46 13.20
CA LYS A 29 4.06 19.37 12.31
C LYS A 29 3.61 19.20 10.85
N LEU A 30 3.41 17.98 10.39
CA LEU A 30 2.89 17.70 9.05
C LEU A 30 1.48 18.30 8.90
N VAL A 31 0.62 18.12 9.90
CA VAL A 31 -0.72 18.69 9.94
C VAL A 31 -0.68 20.23 9.86
N GLU A 32 0.20 20.86 10.64
CA GLU A 32 0.38 22.32 10.61
C GLU A 32 0.87 22.81 9.25
N MET A 33 1.87 22.18 8.66
CA MET A 33 2.37 22.52 7.31
C MET A 33 1.25 22.48 6.28
N ILE A 34 0.47 21.41 6.24
CA ILE A 34 -0.64 21.27 5.28
C ILE A 34 -1.66 22.39 5.49
N ASN A 35 -2.12 22.63 6.71
CA ASN A 35 -3.12 23.65 7.00
C ASN A 35 -2.61 25.09 6.80
N SER A 36 -1.29 25.29 6.85
CA SER A 36 -0.64 26.58 6.56
C SER A 36 -0.28 26.75 5.08
N ASN A 37 -0.74 25.83 4.22
CA ASN A 37 -0.43 25.81 2.80
C ASN A 37 1.07 25.70 2.50
N GLU A 38 1.82 24.99 3.33
CA GLU A 38 3.23 24.67 3.11
C GLU A 38 3.35 23.24 2.61
N TYR A 39 3.77 23.06 1.33
CA TYR A 39 3.91 21.72 0.72
C TYR A 39 5.08 20.95 1.34
N PRO A 40 4.83 19.77 1.97
CA PRO A 40 5.86 19.08 2.74
C PRO A 40 6.78 18.16 1.92
N LEU A 41 6.37 17.72 0.72
CA LEU A 41 7.08 16.71 -0.09
C LEU A 41 7.90 17.35 -1.22
N LYS A 42 8.93 18.12 -0.87
CA LYS A 42 9.73 18.89 -1.85
C LYS A 42 10.49 18.03 -2.86
N ASP A 43 10.69 16.76 -2.56
CA ASP A 43 11.35 15.76 -3.39
C ASP A 43 10.38 14.92 -4.23
N GLU A 44 9.07 15.22 -4.18
CA GLU A 44 8.04 14.57 -4.99
C GLU A 44 7.44 15.58 -5.97
N PRO A 45 7.89 15.61 -7.24
CA PRO A 45 7.52 16.66 -8.18
C PRO A 45 6.09 16.54 -8.69
N GLY A 46 5.50 17.68 -9.05
CA GLY A 46 4.22 17.76 -9.76
C GLY A 46 2.99 17.97 -8.90
N PHE A 47 3.06 17.69 -7.60
CA PHE A 47 1.92 17.89 -6.69
C PHE A 47 1.84 19.27 -6.03
N ASP A 48 2.87 20.09 -6.12
CA ASP A 48 2.95 21.42 -5.50
C ASP A 48 1.81 22.35 -5.91
N LYS A 49 1.49 22.39 -7.19
CA LYS A 49 0.39 23.21 -7.73
C LYS A 49 -0.98 22.69 -7.35
N ILE A 50 -1.15 21.36 -7.36
CA ILE A 50 -2.40 20.72 -6.93
C ILE A 50 -2.62 21.02 -5.44
N PHE A 51 -1.58 20.85 -4.63
CA PHE A 51 -1.60 21.14 -3.20
C PHE A 51 -2.05 22.57 -2.91
N ASP A 52 -1.39 23.57 -3.53
CA ASP A 52 -1.73 24.98 -3.34
C ASP A 52 -3.21 25.27 -3.69
N ASN A 53 -3.69 24.69 -4.78
CA ASN A 53 -5.07 24.87 -5.23
C ASN A 53 -6.08 24.22 -4.24
N VAL A 54 -5.91 22.96 -3.90
CA VAL A 54 -6.90 22.23 -3.09
C VAL A 54 -6.94 22.70 -1.63
N VAL A 55 -5.81 23.14 -1.07
CA VAL A 55 -5.77 23.71 0.29
C VAL A 55 -6.44 25.09 0.30
N LYS A 56 -6.11 25.98 -0.63
CA LYS A 56 -6.73 27.33 -0.72
C LYS A 56 -8.25 27.27 -0.95
N ASN A 57 -8.72 26.29 -1.71
CA ASN A 57 -10.14 26.10 -1.98
C ASN A 57 -10.87 25.30 -0.89
N GLY A 58 -10.20 24.94 0.21
CA GLY A 58 -10.78 24.18 1.32
C GLY A 58 -11.17 22.75 0.97
N LYS A 59 -10.63 22.19 -0.12
CA LYS A 59 -10.87 20.81 -0.53
C LYS A 59 -10.00 19.82 0.22
N LEU A 60 -8.82 20.24 0.70
CA LEU A 60 -7.95 19.47 1.57
C LEU A 60 -7.73 20.22 2.89
N SER A 61 -7.86 19.50 3.99
CA SER A 61 -7.44 19.93 5.32
C SER A 61 -6.78 18.76 6.05
N ALA A 62 -6.07 19.03 7.14
CA ALA A 62 -5.44 18.00 7.95
C ALA A 62 -5.74 18.15 9.44
N THR A 63 -5.75 17.04 10.17
CA THR A 63 -5.96 17.03 11.62
C THR A 63 -5.25 15.84 12.28
N SER A 64 -4.89 15.98 13.55
CA SER A 64 -4.44 14.85 14.38
C SER A 64 -5.60 14.22 15.19
N ASN A 65 -6.80 14.76 15.11
CA ASN A 65 -7.96 14.31 15.86
C ASN A 65 -8.88 13.44 14.99
N ILE A 66 -8.67 12.11 15.08
CA ILE A 66 -9.45 11.11 14.35
C ILE A 66 -10.94 11.15 14.73
N SER A 67 -11.27 11.36 16.01
CA SER A 67 -12.65 11.34 16.50
C SER A 67 -13.52 12.46 15.94
N ASN A 68 -12.91 13.61 15.62
CA ASN A 68 -13.61 14.74 15.03
C ASN A 68 -13.75 14.65 13.51
N ALA A 69 -12.87 13.92 12.86
CA ALA A 69 -12.84 13.83 11.40
C ALA A 69 -13.66 12.65 10.87
N LEU A 70 -13.46 11.47 11.43
CA LEU A 70 -13.96 10.22 10.90
C LEU A 70 -15.50 10.14 10.74
N PRO A 71 -16.32 10.63 11.68
CA PRO A 71 -17.78 10.64 11.51
C PRO A 71 -18.31 11.51 10.37
N LYS A 72 -17.44 12.35 9.76
CA LYS A 72 -17.80 13.25 8.65
C LYS A 72 -17.45 12.68 7.28
N CYS A 73 -16.82 11.50 7.24
CA CYS A 73 -16.32 10.90 6.02
C CYS A 73 -17.23 9.77 5.56
N ASP A 74 -17.45 9.65 4.26
CA ASP A 74 -18.16 8.51 3.66
C ASP A 74 -17.20 7.36 3.38
N VAL A 75 -15.94 7.69 3.04
CA VAL A 75 -14.88 6.74 2.71
C VAL A 75 -13.64 7.04 3.56
N ILE A 76 -13.02 5.99 4.09
CA ILE A 76 -11.86 6.07 4.96
C ILE A 76 -10.73 5.25 4.35
N LEU A 77 -9.64 5.91 3.95
CA LEU A 77 -8.44 5.24 3.45
C LEU A 77 -7.46 5.00 4.60
N LEU A 78 -6.97 3.76 4.73
CA LEU A 78 -5.95 3.38 5.70
C LEU A 78 -4.62 3.15 4.99
N SER A 79 -3.69 4.10 5.14
CA SER A 79 -2.38 4.10 4.51
C SER A 79 -1.28 4.24 5.56
N LEU A 80 -1.27 3.28 6.47
CA LEU A 80 -0.40 3.25 7.64
C LEU A 80 0.85 2.40 7.39
N PRO A 81 1.99 2.72 8.00
CA PRO A 81 3.20 1.93 7.85
C PRO A 81 3.03 0.54 8.45
N THR A 82 3.57 -0.45 7.74
CA THR A 82 3.60 -1.87 8.12
C THR A 82 5.04 -2.38 8.14
N PRO A 83 5.88 -1.88 9.06
CA PRO A 83 7.30 -2.23 9.11
C PRO A 83 7.52 -3.67 9.61
N MET A 84 8.79 -4.07 9.63
CA MET A 84 9.25 -5.29 10.29
C MET A 84 9.81 -4.95 11.67
N ASN A 85 9.60 -5.84 12.63
CA ASN A 85 10.30 -5.79 13.89
C ASN A 85 11.74 -6.38 13.76
N LYS A 86 12.49 -6.42 14.85
CA LYS A 86 13.88 -6.92 14.86
C LYS A 86 13.99 -8.42 14.55
N GLU A 87 12.93 -9.18 14.73
CA GLU A 87 12.82 -10.60 14.45
C GLU A 87 12.31 -10.89 13.02
N ASN A 88 12.23 -9.87 12.17
CA ASN A 88 11.67 -9.96 10.82
C ASN A 88 10.20 -10.43 10.80
N ILE A 89 9.43 -10.05 11.81
CA ILE A 89 7.99 -10.29 11.86
C ILE A 89 7.28 -8.98 11.48
N PRO A 90 6.26 -9.02 10.60
CA PRO A 90 5.48 -7.84 10.26
C PRO A 90 4.82 -7.20 11.49
N ASP A 91 4.92 -5.88 11.59
CA ASP A 91 4.31 -5.11 12.67
C ASP A 91 3.10 -4.34 12.13
N TYR A 92 1.91 -4.79 12.51
CA TYR A 92 0.64 -4.18 12.13
C TYR A 92 0.01 -3.35 13.27
N THR A 93 0.78 -3.00 14.29
CA THR A 93 0.30 -2.26 15.48
C THR A 93 -0.42 -0.97 15.09
N ALA A 94 0.07 -0.22 14.11
CA ALA A 94 -0.57 1.01 13.65
C ALA A 94 -1.96 0.75 13.06
N LEU A 95 -2.10 -0.25 12.18
CA LEU A 95 -3.40 -0.65 11.60
C LEU A 95 -4.37 -1.14 12.66
N LEU A 96 -3.93 -1.99 13.58
CA LEU A 96 -4.77 -2.52 14.66
C LEU A 96 -5.19 -1.42 15.65
N THR A 97 -4.33 -0.45 15.92
CA THR A 97 -4.67 0.69 16.79
C THR A 97 -5.76 1.56 16.14
N VAL A 98 -5.63 1.84 14.85
CA VAL A 98 -6.67 2.56 14.12
C VAL A 98 -7.94 1.71 14.00
N GLY A 99 -7.83 0.40 13.73
CA GLY A 99 -8.95 -0.54 13.71
C GLY A 99 -9.79 -0.48 15.00
N LYS A 100 -9.15 -0.44 16.18
CA LYS A 100 -9.84 -0.25 17.47
C LYS A 100 -10.56 1.09 17.56
N SER A 101 -9.96 2.15 17.01
CA SER A 101 -10.60 3.47 16.98
C SER A 101 -11.81 3.47 16.04
N LEU A 102 -11.71 2.77 14.90
CA LEU A 102 -12.81 2.61 13.95
C LEU A 102 -14.02 1.95 14.60
N ASN A 103 -13.83 0.93 15.44
CA ASN A 103 -14.94 0.25 16.15
C ASN A 103 -15.87 1.22 16.87
N SER A 104 -15.34 2.27 17.50
CA SER A 104 -16.12 3.24 18.26
C SER A 104 -16.56 4.48 17.47
N LEU A 105 -15.99 4.71 16.27
CA LEU A 105 -16.17 5.96 15.54
C LEU A 105 -16.85 5.79 14.18
N LEU A 106 -16.95 4.57 13.65
CA LEU A 106 -17.61 4.32 12.37
C LEU A 106 -19.12 4.64 12.45
N SER A 107 -19.60 5.24 11.39
CA SER A 107 -21.01 5.48 11.14
C SER A 107 -21.54 4.48 10.10
N ASN A 108 -22.84 4.22 10.14
CA ASN A 108 -23.46 3.26 9.24
C ASN A 108 -23.25 3.60 7.76
N GLY A 109 -22.85 2.60 6.99
CA GLY A 109 -22.63 2.68 5.54
C GLY A 109 -21.28 3.21 5.10
N GLN A 110 -20.36 3.54 6.00
CA GLN A 110 -19.01 3.97 5.65
C GLN A 110 -18.21 2.84 5.01
N ILE A 111 -17.33 3.21 4.07
CA ILE A 111 -16.42 2.27 3.39
C ILE A 111 -14.99 2.51 3.90
N VAL A 112 -14.39 1.48 4.48
CA VAL A 112 -12.98 1.46 4.88
C VAL A 112 -12.17 0.78 3.78
N ILE A 113 -11.16 1.45 3.24
CA ILE A 113 -10.30 0.92 2.18
C ILE A 113 -8.86 0.88 2.69
N VAL A 114 -8.27 -0.31 2.72
CA VAL A 114 -6.88 -0.49 3.13
C VAL A 114 -5.96 -0.35 1.93
N GLU A 115 -5.07 0.64 1.93
CA GLU A 115 -4.03 0.84 0.93
C GLU A 115 -2.68 0.30 1.40
N SER A 116 -2.50 0.18 2.73
CA SER A 116 -1.31 -0.43 3.32
C SER A 116 -1.07 -1.84 2.80
N THR A 117 0.19 -2.17 2.53
CA THR A 117 0.56 -3.53 2.13
C THR A 117 0.59 -4.44 3.36
N VAL A 118 -0.20 -5.49 3.32
CA VAL A 118 -0.31 -6.49 4.41
C VAL A 118 -0.27 -7.90 3.86
N GLU A 119 0.03 -8.86 4.72
CA GLU A 119 0.01 -10.28 4.35
C GLU A 119 -1.40 -10.76 3.98
N PRO A 120 -1.51 -11.74 3.06
CA PRO A 120 -2.81 -12.28 2.64
C PRO A 120 -3.59 -12.88 3.83
N GLY A 121 -4.81 -12.42 4.00
CA GLY A 121 -5.71 -12.87 5.07
C GLY A 121 -5.77 -11.96 6.29
N PHE A 122 -4.80 -11.07 6.52
CA PHE A 122 -4.78 -10.15 7.65
C PHE A 122 -6.03 -9.26 7.73
N ILE A 123 -6.52 -8.80 6.58
CA ILE A 123 -7.70 -7.90 6.52
C ILE A 123 -8.96 -8.65 6.92
N GLU A 124 -9.13 -9.86 6.38
CA GLU A 124 -10.32 -10.69 6.63
C GLU A 124 -10.35 -11.32 8.02
N THR A 125 -9.26 -11.25 8.77
CA THR A 125 -9.15 -11.83 10.12
C THR A 125 -8.83 -10.75 11.15
N GLU A 126 -7.56 -10.49 11.41
CA GLU A 126 -7.09 -9.66 12.53
C GLU A 126 -7.63 -8.22 12.47
N LEU A 127 -7.63 -7.59 11.28
CA LEU A 127 -8.13 -6.22 11.14
C LEU A 127 -9.66 -6.18 11.23
N LEU A 128 -10.35 -7.09 10.55
CA LEU A 128 -11.81 -7.19 10.60
C LEU A 128 -12.29 -7.43 12.04
N ASP A 129 -11.72 -8.40 12.74
CA ASP A 129 -12.05 -8.68 14.15
C ASP A 129 -11.80 -7.46 15.04
N CYS A 130 -10.76 -6.69 14.75
CA CYS A 130 -10.43 -5.48 15.48
C CYS A 130 -11.46 -4.37 15.28
N ILE A 131 -11.95 -4.20 14.03
CA ILE A 131 -12.98 -3.20 13.70
C ILE A 131 -14.36 -3.63 14.21
N GLU A 132 -14.74 -4.89 14.07
CA GLU A 132 -16.01 -5.39 14.57
C GLU A 132 -16.10 -5.38 16.10
N GLY A 133 -14.95 -5.44 16.78
CA GLY A 133 -14.84 -5.49 18.24
C GLY A 133 -15.10 -6.88 18.83
N GLN A 134 -14.75 -7.06 20.09
CA GLN A 134 -14.92 -8.35 20.79
C GLN A 134 -16.39 -8.74 20.99
N ASP A 135 -17.24 -7.75 21.15
CA ASP A 135 -18.71 -7.91 21.31
C ASP A 135 -19.44 -7.99 19.97
N LYS A 136 -18.70 -7.87 18.85
CA LYS A 136 -19.26 -7.82 17.49
C LYS A 136 -20.35 -6.76 17.34
N SER A 137 -20.14 -5.60 17.98
CA SER A 137 -21.06 -4.46 17.96
C SER A 137 -21.23 -3.86 16.57
N LEU A 138 -20.23 -4.01 15.69
CA LEU A 138 -20.29 -3.67 14.28
C LEU A 138 -20.12 -4.93 13.42
N LYS A 139 -20.76 -4.93 12.24
CA LYS A 139 -20.65 -6.02 11.25
C LYS A 139 -20.35 -5.49 9.87
N SER A 140 -19.27 -5.99 9.28
CA SER A 140 -18.98 -5.76 7.86
C SER A 140 -20.11 -6.25 6.97
N GLY A 141 -20.44 -5.47 5.96
CA GLY A 141 -21.58 -5.75 5.05
C GLY A 141 -22.93 -5.27 5.53
N ILE A 142 -23.06 -4.85 6.80
CA ILE A 142 -24.28 -4.32 7.42
C ILE A 142 -24.05 -2.88 7.88
N ASP A 143 -23.14 -2.69 8.84
CA ASP A 143 -22.91 -1.38 9.46
C ASP A 143 -21.82 -0.58 8.74
N PHE A 144 -20.82 -1.28 8.21
CA PHE A 144 -19.73 -0.69 7.40
C PHE A 144 -19.30 -1.67 6.31
N HIS A 145 -18.43 -1.22 5.43
CA HIS A 145 -17.83 -2.06 4.38
C HIS A 145 -16.32 -2.01 4.45
N LEU A 146 -15.65 -3.13 4.12
CA LEU A 146 -14.20 -3.24 4.15
C LEU A 146 -13.66 -3.73 2.79
N ALA A 147 -12.72 -2.98 2.24
CA ALA A 147 -12.09 -3.25 0.96
C ALA A 147 -10.59 -3.00 1.02
N VAL A 148 -9.88 -3.39 -0.01
CA VAL A 148 -8.45 -3.13 -0.22
C VAL A 148 -8.20 -2.59 -1.62
N CYS A 149 -7.32 -1.62 -1.70
CA CYS A 149 -6.74 -1.13 -2.95
C CYS A 149 -5.23 -0.90 -2.71
N PRO A 150 -4.38 -1.95 -2.76
CA PRO A 150 -2.99 -1.83 -2.38
C PRO A 150 -2.25 -0.82 -3.26
N GLU A 151 -1.54 0.11 -2.64
CA GLU A 151 -0.77 1.12 -3.37
C GLU A 151 0.44 0.50 -4.06
N THR A 152 0.73 0.92 -5.30
CA THR A 152 1.79 0.36 -6.15
C THR A 152 2.81 1.38 -6.65
N ALA A 153 2.63 2.66 -6.37
CA ALA A 153 3.53 3.72 -6.82
C ALA A 153 4.92 3.65 -6.17
N ASN A 154 5.90 4.14 -6.91
CA ASN A 154 7.28 4.24 -6.45
C ASN A 154 7.60 5.67 -6.02
N PRO A 155 8.23 5.88 -4.85
CA PRO A 155 8.69 7.20 -4.42
C PRO A 155 9.60 7.85 -5.47
N GLY A 156 9.35 9.13 -5.77
CA GLY A 156 10.05 9.89 -6.81
C GLY A 156 9.38 9.85 -8.19
N GLU A 157 8.44 8.92 -8.43
CA GLU A 157 7.67 8.80 -9.68
C GLU A 157 6.15 8.71 -9.43
N ILE A 158 5.67 9.11 -8.25
CA ILE A 158 4.29 8.87 -7.80
C ILE A 158 3.27 9.42 -8.81
N MET A 159 3.44 10.64 -9.30
CA MET A 159 2.49 11.23 -10.25
C MET A 159 2.40 10.44 -11.57
N LYS A 160 3.53 9.99 -12.08
CA LYS A 160 3.59 9.17 -13.30
C LYS A 160 2.93 7.79 -13.07
N ASP A 161 3.23 7.18 -11.93
CA ASP A 161 2.69 5.87 -11.58
C ASP A 161 1.18 5.93 -11.35
N PHE A 162 0.68 6.99 -10.72
CA PHE A 162 -0.76 7.24 -10.53
C PHE A 162 -1.54 7.36 -11.83
N GLN A 163 -0.89 7.78 -12.92
CA GLN A 163 -1.51 7.93 -14.24
C GLN A 163 -1.38 6.69 -15.13
N LYS A 164 -0.58 5.69 -14.74
CA LYS A 164 -0.22 4.57 -15.62
C LYS A 164 -0.44 3.20 -15.03
N LEU A 165 -0.19 3.03 -13.73
CA LEU A 165 -0.24 1.70 -13.13
C LEU A 165 -1.68 1.30 -12.85
N PRO A 166 -2.09 0.09 -13.26
CA PRO A 166 -3.38 -0.44 -12.86
C PRO A 166 -3.42 -0.65 -11.36
N ARG A 167 -4.62 -0.55 -10.77
CA ARG A 167 -4.83 -0.77 -9.35
C ARG A 167 -5.67 -2.02 -9.12
N LEU A 168 -5.36 -2.73 -8.05
CA LEU A 168 -6.10 -3.93 -7.63
C LEU A 168 -7.20 -3.50 -6.65
N VAL A 169 -8.40 -4.09 -6.80
CA VAL A 169 -9.48 -3.85 -5.85
C VAL A 169 -10.05 -5.18 -5.39
N GLY A 170 -10.03 -5.40 -4.07
CA GLY A 170 -10.70 -6.51 -3.42
C GLY A 170 -11.60 -6.01 -2.29
N ALA A 171 -12.67 -6.73 -1.97
CA ALA A 171 -13.55 -6.38 -0.87
C ALA A 171 -14.00 -7.62 -0.10
N ILE A 172 -14.45 -7.42 1.15
CA ILE A 172 -15.10 -8.49 1.93
C ILE A 172 -16.43 -8.86 1.26
N GLU A 173 -17.23 -7.85 0.90
CA GLU A 173 -18.48 -8.06 0.19
C GLU A 173 -18.30 -7.75 -1.31
N GLU A 174 -18.61 -8.69 -2.17
CA GLU A 174 -18.45 -8.57 -3.64
C GLU A 174 -19.11 -7.30 -4.20
N LYS A 175 -20.27 -6.91 -3.67
CA LYS A 175 -21.03 -5.70 -4.10
C LYS A 175 -20.26 -4.38 -3.90
N ILE A 176 -19.21 -4.36 -3.08
CA ILE A 176 -18.43 -3.15 -2.77
C ILE A 176 -17.30 -2.92 -3.77
N SER A 177 -16.74 -3.99 -4.36
CA SER A 177 -15.66 -3.86 -5.36
C SER A 177 -16.00 -2.93 -6.54
N PRO A 178 -17.21 -2.98 -7.14
CA PRO A 178 -17.56 -2.01 -8.20
C PRO A 178 -17.62 -0.57 -7.72
N ILE A 179 -18.06 -0.31 -6.49
CA ILE A 179 -18.14 1.03 -5.91
C ILE A 179 -16.74 1.59 -5.72
N VAL A 180 -15.84 0.81 -5.11
CA VAL A 180 -14.44 1.20 -4.92
C VAL A 180 -13.74 1.38 -6.27
N SER A 181 -13.99 0.48 -7.23
CA SER A 181 -13.45 0.63 -8.58
C SER A 181 -13.89 1.92 -9.26
N ALA A 182 -15.19 2.26 -9.18
CA ALA A 182 -15.70 3.51 -9.75
C ALA A 182 -15.06 4.75 -9.08
N LEU A 183 -14.90 4.72 -7.76
CA LEU A 183 -14.25 5.78 -7.00
C LEU A 183 -12.80 6.01 -7.48
N TYR A 184 -11.99 4.95 -7.52
CA TYR A 184 -10.59 5.06 -7.93
C TYR A 184 -10.44 5.36 -9.44
N THR A 185 -11.32 4.86 -10.30
CA THR A 185 -11.35 5.24 -11.72
C THR A 185 -11.62 6.74 -11.88
N HIS A 186 -12.55 7.29 -11.11
CA HIS A 186 -12.83 8.73 -11.15
C HIS A 186 -11.62 9.59 -10.75
N VAL A 187 -10.87 9.14 -9.73
CA VAL A 187 -9.73 9.90 -9.19
C VAL A 187 -8.47 9.76 -10.05
N PHE A 188 -8.14 8.55 -10.48
CA PHE A 188 -6.85 8.26 -11.11
C PHE A 188 -6.93 8.00 -12.62
N ASN A 189 -8.13 7.72 -13.14
CA ASN A 189 -8.36 7.40 -14.56
C ASN A 189 -7.45 6.26 -15.09
N VAL A 190 -7.23 5.23 -14.28
CA VAL A 190 -6.43 4.04 -14.60
C VAL A 190 -7.29 2.78 -14.61
N GLU A 191 -6.77 1.70 -15.19
CA GLU A 191 -7.43 0.40 -15.13
C GLU A 191 -7.54 -0.08 -13.68
N LEU A 192 -8.73 -0.52 -13.30
CA LEU A 192 -9.00 -1.22 -12.04
C LEU A 192 -9.17 -2.71 -12.32
N ILE A 193 -8.41 -3.54 -11.63
CA ILE A 193 -8.44 -4.99 -11.76
C ILE A 193 -9.17 -5.55 -10.52
N PRO A 194 -10.46 -5.94 -10.67
CA PRO A 194 -11.20 -6.49 -9.54
C PRO A 194 -10.65 -7.87 -9.16
N MET A 195 -10.46 -8.08 -7.88
CA MET A 195 -10.02 -9.34 -7.28
C MET A 195 -11.19 -10.01 -6.54
N PRO A 196 -11.22 -11.34 -6.45
CA PRO A 196 -12.29 -12.05 -5.76
C PRO A 196 -12.47 -11.66 -4.28
N ASN A 197 -11.41 -11.21 -3.61
CA ASN A 197 -11.40 -10.82 -2.21
C ASN A 197 -10.14 -10.01 -1.87
N CYS A 198 -10.07 -9.48 -0.64
CA CYS A 198 -8.91 -8.72 -0.16
C CYS A 198 -7.62 -9.57 -0.13
N LYS A 199 -7.73 -10.83 0.29
CA LYS A 199 -6.60 -11.76 0.36
C LYS A 199 -5.90 -11.91 -1.00
N THR A 200 -6.67 -12.07 -2.07
CA THR A 200 -6.12 -12.21 -3.43
C THR A 200 -5.47 -10.93 -3.90
N ALA A 201 -6.06 -9.77 -3.64
CA ALA A 201 -5.45 -8.48 -4.00
C ALA A 201 -4.09 -8.27 -3.31
N ASN A 202 -4.01 -8.56 -2.00
CA ASN A 202 -2.76 -8.49 -1.26
C ASN A 202 -1.73 -9.52 -1.77
N ALA A 203 -2.16 -10.75 -2.09
CA ALA A 203 -1.27 -11.76 -2.65
C ALA A 203 -0.65 -11.30 -3.98
N VAL A 204 -1.42 -10.71 -4.89
CA VAL A 204 -0.88 -10.16 -6.14
C VAL A 204 0.14 -9.06 -5.85
N LYS A 205 -0.18 -8.12 -4.95
CA LYS A 205 0.76 -7.04 -4.56
C LYS A 205 2.08 -7.59 -4.02
N LEU A 206 2.03 -8.54 -3.10
CA LEU A 206 3.24 -9.14 -2.54
C LEU A 206 4.02 -9.92 -3.60
N THR A 207 3.33 -10.68 -4.45
CA THR A 207 3.97 -11.51 -5.50
C THR A 207 4.86 -10.68 -6.41
N THR A 208 4.42 -9.50 -6.84
CA THR A 208 5.21 -8.63 -7.73
C THR A 208 6.52 -8.19 -7.09
N ASN A 209 6.49 -7.84 -5.80
CA ASN A 209 7.67 -7.42 -5.08
C ASN A 209 8.60 -8.59 -4.73
N VAL A 210 8.05 -9.72 -4.30
CA VAL A 210 8.84 -10.93 -3.98
C VAL A 210 9.47 -11.52 -5.24
N PHE A 211 8.78 -11.50 -6.37
CA PHE A 211 9.34 -11.88 -7.67
C PHE A 211 10.58 -11.02 -7.98
N ARG A 212 10.48 -9.71 -7.82
CA ARG A 212 11.62 -8.79 -8.04
C ARG A 212 12.77 -9.08 -7.08
N ASP A 213 12.48 -9.33 -5.81
CA ASP A 213 13.46 -9.64 -4.77
C ASP A 213 14.28 -10.88 -5.10
N ILE A 214 13.61 -11.99 -5.42
CA ILE A 214 14.26 -13.25 -5.81
C ILE A 214 15.12 -13.10 -7.07
N ASN A 215 14.61 -12.38 -8.08
CA ASN A 215 15.36 -12.19 -9.32
C ASN A 215 16.60 -11.31 -9.13
N ILE A 216 16.58 -10.34 -8.22
CA ILE A 216 17.77 -9.57 -7.85
C ILE A 216 18.79 -10.47 -7.15
N ALA A 217 18.36 -11.32 -6.20
CA ALA A 217 19.25 -12.28 -5.54
C ALA A 217 19.88 -13.25 -6.55
N PHE A 218 19.06 -13.81 -7.45
CA PHE A 218 19.52 -14.71 -8.50
C PHE A 218 20.58 -14.07 -9.40
N ILE A 219 20.37 -12.84 -9.86
CA ILE A 219 21.33 -12.12 -10.71
C ILE A 219 22.62 -11.78 -9.96
N ASN A 220 22.56 -11.47 -8.66
CA ASN A 220 23.72 -11.25 -7.83
C ASN A 220 24.58 -12.53 -7.74
N GLU A 221 23.97 -13.69 -7.52
CA GLU A 221 24.69 -14.97 -7.48
C GLU A 221 25.31 -15.33 -8.84
N LEU A 222 24.58 -15.11 -9.93
CA LEU A 222 25.14 -15.29 -11.29
C LEU A 222 26.32 -14.37 -11.53
N ALA A 223 26.29 -13.12 -11.06
CA ALA A 223 27.41 -12.20 -11.23
C ALA A 223 28.68 -12.71 -10.52
N LEU A 224 28.54 -13.28 -9.31
CA LEU A 224 29.67 -13.91 -8.60
C LEU A 224 30.23 -15.12 -9.36
N LEU A 225 29.36 -15.96 -9.93
CA LEU A 225 29.78 -17.08 -10.76
C LEU A 225 30.48 -16.61 -12.02
N PHE A 226 29.92 -15.64 -12.72
CA PHE A 226 30.47 -15.11 -13.98
C PHE A 226 31.83 -14.44 -13.77
N GLU A 227 32.01 -13.73 -12.65
CA GLU A 227 33.31 -13.20 -12.26
C GLU A 227 34.41 -14.30 -12.24
N LYS A 228 34.09 -15.45 -11.61
CA LYS A 228 35.03 -16.59 -11.55
C LYS A 228 35.30 -17.26 -12.89
N LEU A 229 34.33 -17.16 -13.80
CA LEU A 229 34.45 -17.71 -15.17
C LEU A 229 35.06 -16.71 -16.19
N GLY A 230 35.34 -15.47 -15.78
CA GLY A 230 35.82 -14.41 -16.66
C GLY A 230 34.74 -13.93 -17.67
N ILE A 231 33.47 -14.02 -17.31
CA ILE A 231 32.35 -13.62 -18.16
C ILE A 231 31.81 -12.26 -17.66
N ASP A 232 31.57 -11.34 -18.59
CA ASP A 232 30.94 -10.07 -18.26
C ASP A 232 29.40 -10.24 -18.07
N THR A 233 28.94 -10.04 -16.86
CA THR A 233 27.55 -10.18 -16.46
C THR A 233 26.62 -9.25 -17.24
N HIS A 234 27.04 -8.00 -17.49
CA HIS A 234 26.23 -7.04 -18.24
C HIS A 234 25.99 -7.48 -19.68
N THR A 235 27.04 -7.99 -20.35
CA THR A 235 26.90 -8.56 -21.69
C THR A 235 25.94 -9.73 -21.73
N VAL A 236 25.95 -10.61 -20.74
CA VAL A 236 25.00 -11.74 -20.64
C VAL A 236 23.56 -11.22 -20.49
N ILE A 237 23.31 -10.28 -19.58
CA ILE A 237 21.98 -9.72 -19.35
C ILE A 237 21.46 -9.00 -20.59
N GLU A 238 22.29 -8.18 -21.24
CA GLU A 238 21.94 -7.45 -22.47
C GLU A 238 21.57 -8.38 -23.65
N ALA A 239 22.21 -9.53 -23.75
CA ALA A 239 21.86 -10.53 -24.73
C ALA A 239 20.57 -11.30 -24.32
N ALA A 240 20.47 -11.69 -23.05
CA ALA A 240 19.35 -12.48 -22.53
C ALA A 240 18.01 -11.70 -22.58
N LYS A 241 18.00 -10.38 -22.35
CA LYS A 241 16.78 -9.55 -22.39
C LYS A 241 16.08 -9.54 -23.75
N ARG A 242 16.74 -9.99 -24.79
CA ARG A 242 16.12 -10.17 -26.13
C ARG A 242 15.19 -11.38 -26.19
N LYS A 243 15.26 -12.27 -25.21
CA LYS A 243 14.37 -13.41 -25.08
C LYS A 243 13.06 -12.98 -24.42
N TYR A 244 11.92 -13.30 -25.02
CA TYR A 244 10.59 -12.86 -24.58
C TYR A 244 10.24 -13.21 -23.13
N ASN A 245 10.83 -14.27 -22.59
CA ASN A 245 10.57 -14.77 -21.23
C ASN A 245 11.68 -14.39 -20.21
N PHE A 246 12.57 -13.46 -20.56
CA PHE A 246 13.61 -12.98 -19.63
C PHE A 246 13.33 -11.54 -19.22
N GLN A 247 13.06 -11.34 -17.95
CA GLN A 247 12.98 -10.00 -17.37
C GLN A 247 14.34 -9.60 -16.80
N ALA A 248 14.97 -8.58 -17.39
CA ALA A 248 16.28 -8.16 -17.01
C ALA A 248 16.32 -7.55 -15.60
N HIS A 249 17.19 -8.09 -14.76
CA HIS A 249 17.62 -7.52 -13.50
C HIS A 249 19.14 -7.35 -13.54
N PHE A 250 19.68 -6.38 -12.82
CA PHE A 250 21.11 -6.09 -12.81
C PHE A 250 21.69 -6.31 -11.43
N PRO A 251 22.95 -6.81 -11.33
CA PRO A 251 23.58 -7.03 -10.04
C PRO A 251 23.84 -5.72 -9.31
N GLY A 252 23.82 -5.78 -8.00
CA GLY A 252 24.04 -4.64 -7.11
C GLY A 252 24.29 -5.09 -5.66
N PRO A 253 24.32 -4.16 -4.71
CA PRO A 253 24.65 -4.47 -3.31
C PRO A 253 23.55 -5.22 -2.56
N GLY A 254 22.55 -5.75 -3.25
CA GLY A 254 21.37 -6.37 -2.69
C GLY A 254 20.15 -5.45 -2.72
N VAL A 255 19.10 -5.83 -1.99
CA VAL A 255 17.87 -5.04 -1.87
C VAL A 255 17.77 -4.40 -0.51
N GLY A 256 17.19 -3.21 -0.49
CA GLY A 256 16.92 -2.43 0.71
C GLY A 256 15.58 -1.72 0.64
N GLY A 257 15.40 -0.76 1.54
CA GLY A 257 14.18 0.04 1.60
C GLY A 257 13.01 -0.67 2.31
N PRO A 258 11.87 0.02 2.43
CA PRO A 258 10.73 -0.44 3.23
C PRO A 258 9.83 -1.46 2.50
N CYS A 259 10.05 -1.76 1.21
CA CYS A 259 9.12 -2.56 0.42
C CYS A 259 9.62 -3.98 0.16
N LEU A 260 10.72 -4.16 -0.58
CA LEU A 260 11.15 -5.48 -1.04
C LEU A 260 11.45 -6.44 0.10
N PRO A 261 12.30 -6.08 1.10
CA PRO A 261 12.55 -6.98 2.21
C PRO A 261 11.28 -7.30 3.02
N VAL A 262 10.48 -6.29 3.30
CA VAL A 262 9.27 -6.42 4.12
C VAL A 262 8.28 -7.40 3.48
N ASN A 263 8.02 -7.28 2.18
CA ASN A 263 7.04 -8.12 1.49
C ASN A 263 7.47 -9.59 1.44
N SER A 264 8.76 -9.87 1.30
CA SER A 264 9.29 -11.24 1.38
C SER A 264 9.02 -11.86 2.76
N TYR A 265 9.25 -11.11 3.83
CA TYR A 265 8.96 -11.58 5.19
C TYR A 265 7.45 -11.68 5.48
N GLN A 266 6.60 -10.82 4.91
CA GLN A 266 5.15 -10.96 5.01
C GLN A 266 4.68 -12.29 4.43
N TYR A 267 5.19 -12.72 3.28
CA TYR A 267 4.89 -14.05 2.74
C TYR A 267 5.44 -15.19 3.59
N LEU A 268 6.67 -15.06 4.09
CA LEU A 268 7.24 -16.07 4.99
C LEU A 268 6.42 -16.20 6.28
N ASN A 269 5.94 -15.06 6.82
CA ASN A 269 5.07 -15.07 7.99
C ASN A 269 3.72 -15.74 7.71
N SER A 270 3.11 -15.49 6.55
CA SER A 270 1.89 -16.18 6.13
C SER A 270 2.08 -17.70 6.07
N SER A 271 3.23 -18.18 5.56
CA SER A 271 3.57 -19.61 5.53
C SER A 271 3.66 -20.20 6.95
N LYS A 272 4.32 -19.47 7.87
CA LYS A 272 4.43 -19.90 9.28
C LYS A 272 3.08 -19.96 9.99
N LYS A 273 2.17 -19.02 9.72
CA LYS A 273 0.82 -18.99 10.33
C LYS A 273 -0.03 -20.22 9.98
N ILE A 274 0.21 -20.83 8.83
CA ILE A 274 -0.47 -22.08 8.44
C ILE A 274 0.35 -23.34 8.80
N ASN A 275 1.41 -23.20 9.61
CA ASN A 275 2.31 -24.26 10.03
C ASN A 275 3.02 -25.01 8.88
N GLU A 276 3.35 -24.29 7.80
CA GLU A 276 4.02 -24.84 6.63
C GLU A 276 5.38 -24.16 6.42
N SER A 277 6.32 -24.90 5.85
CA SER A 277 7.66 -24.42 5.49
C SER A 277 7.77 -24.25 3.97
N PHE A 278 6.91 -23.41 3.41
CA PHE A 278 6.96 -23.05 2.01
C PHE A 278 7.96 -21.91 1.73
N LEU A 279 8.14 -21.61 0.47
CA LEU A 279 8.91 -20.46 0.00
C LEU A 279 10.40 -20.50 0.40
N LYS A 280 11.02 -21.68 0.35
CA LYS A 280 12.46 -21.83 0.63
C LYS A 280 13.34 -20.91 -0.21
N ILE A 281 13.00 -20.74 -1.47
CA ILE A 281 13.70 -19.81 -2.38
C ILE A 281 13.65 -18.36 -1.87
N VAL A 282 12.56 -17.94 -1.22
CA VAL A 282 12.45 -16.61 -0.61
C VAL A 282 13.33 -16.51 0.64
N GLN A 283 13.42 -17.58 1.42
CA GLN A 283 14.31 -17.63 2.60
C GLN A 283 15.78 -17.53 2.20
N GLU A 284 16.17 -18.24 1.13
CA GLU A 284 17.54 -18.24 0.62
C GLU A 284 17.94 -16.91 -0.05
N ALA A 285 16.96 -16.18 -0.59
CA ALA A 285 17.18 -14.87 -1.17
C ALA A 285 17.35 -13.75 -0.11
N ARG A 286 17.05 -14.04 1.16
CA ARG A 286 17.10 -13.10 2.29
C ARG A 286 18.21 -13.42 3.26
#